data_fc166cf1bd34d4bb44be50d3e2291d5e
#
_entry.id   fc166cf1bd34d4bb44be50d3e2291d5e
#
_cell.length_a   1.000
_cell.length_b   1.000
_cell.length_c   1.000
_cell.angle_alpha   90.00
_cell.angle_beta   90.00
_cell.angle_gamma   90.00
#
_symmetry.space_group_name_H-M   'P 1'
#
loop_
_entity.id
_entity.type
_entity.pdbx_description
1 polymer ?
#
loop_
_entity_poly.entity_id
_entity_poly.type
_entity_poly.pdbx_seq_one_letter_code
_entity_poly.pdbx_strand_id
1 'polypeptide(L)'
;MLDLKHSRPFFSALLALGLSACAATDSVNLESRDIAVDQSAEPASASAAAASVANLLPATGPTYVTLTVSEVERDVAPTKSEYRKSAVTSGSGFIVDGSGYVMTAAHVAVQKGNSISARAANGRIYTGVVTSILPSNDMAIIKLRGYTGTAVAPATPGCSSKGDLSYTLGRPHAQGDTARVGNLESLHFGRPVTYGKFGYPDALVLHMGTQKGESGGPVFDDKGQLIGMVVSTLSDANGQSITLAHAIPATALAKYLCSQTSCSSVWSAISTQSTDSCTSG
;
A
#
# COMPACT_ATOMS: atom_id res chain seq x y z
N MET A 1 -20.86 38.46 81.65
CA MET A 1 -19.47 38.86 81.38
C MET A 1 -19.26 38.73 79.89
N LEU A 2 -19.32 39.87 79.23
CA LEU A 2 -18.37 40.45 78.30
C LEU A 2 -18.00 39.50 77.10
N ASP A 3 -18.04 39.80 75.82
CA ASP A 3 -17.89 41.11 75.22
C ASP A 3 -18.39 41.06 73.74
N LEU A 4 -18.92 42.18 73.29
CA LEU A 4 -19.21 42.51 71.91
C LEU A 4 -17.93 42.69 71.13
N LYS A 5 -17.88 42.27 69.86
CA LYS A 5 -17.25 43.10 68.81
C LYS A 5 -17.74 42.70 67.39
N HIS A 6 -18.37 43.65 66.85
CA HIS A 6 -18.44 44.13 65.45
C HIS A 6 -17.61 43.42 64.43
N SER A 7 -18.22 43.04 63.35
CA SER A 7 -17.68 43.38 62.01
C SER A 7 -18.66 43.13 60.87
N ARG A 8 -18.71 44.03 60.05
CA ARG A 8 -19.34 44.44 58.79
C ARG A 8 -19.73 43.34 57.79
N PRO A 9 -20.77 43.57 56.99
CA PRO A 9 -21.15 42.70 55.88
C PRO A 9 -20.21 42.92 54.69
N PHE A 10 -19.56 41.88 54.27
CA PHE A 10 -18.89 41.85 52.96
C PHE A 10 -19.94 41.47 51.87
N PHE A 11 -20.18 42.42 51.00
CA PHE A 11 -20.83 42.15 49.74
C PHE A 11 -19.95 41.24 48.90
N SER A 12 -20.31 39.96 48.76
CA SER A 12 -19.71 39.07 47.76
C SER A 12 -20.46 39.23 46.47
N ALA A 13 -19.87 39.91 45.54
CA ALA A 13 -20.30 39.92 44.16
C ALA A 13 -20.12 38.50 43.61
N LEU A 14 -21.21 37.81 43.28
CA LEU A 14 -21.20 36.58 42.48
C LEU A 14 -20.77 36.96 41.08
N LEU A 15 -19.51 36.71 40.74
CA LEU A 15 -19.03 36.71 39.36
C LEU A 15 -19.44 35.36 38.75
N ALA A 16 -20.51 35.37 37.98
CA ALA A 16 -20.89 34.25 37.14
C ALA A 16 -19.86 34.10 36.02
N LEU A 17 -18.85 33.27 36.23
CA LEU A 17 -17.99 32.79 35.18
C LEU A 17 -18.80 31.81 34.34
N GLY A 18 -19.34 32.31 33.23
CA GLY A 18 -19.84 31.49 32.14
C GLY A 18 -18.71 30.61 31.58
N LEU A 19 -18.66 29.38 32.01
CA LEU A 19 -17.89 28.34 31.31
C LEU A 19 -18.57 28.10 29.96
N SER A 20 -18.18 28.91 28.96
CA SER A 20 -18.38 28.55 27.56
C SER A 20 -17.47 27.35 27.31
N ALA A 21 -18.02 26.14 27.47
CA ALA A 21 -17.41 24.94 26.96
C ALA A 21 -17.45 25.04 25.42
N CYS A 22 -16.43 25.70 24.84
CA CYS A 22 -16.06 25.40 23.49
C CYS A 22 -15.64 23.93 23.49
N ALA A 23 -16.56 23.05 23.11
CA ALA A 23 -16.20 21.77 22.58
C ALA A 23 -15.35 22.05 21.34
N ALA A 24 -14.04 22.15 21.55
CA ALA A 24 -13.10 21.96 20.48
C ALA A 24 -13.36 20.53 20.00
N THR A 25 -14.14 20.39 18.93
CA THR A 25 -14.06 19.22 18.09
C THR A 25 -12.65 19.30 17.53
N ASP A 26 -11.71 18.63 18.19
CA ASP A 26 -10.48 18.21 17.58
C ASP A 26 -10.87 17.31 16.41
N SER A 27 -11.21 17.94 15.29
CA SER A 27 -11.11 17.30 14.01
C SER A 27 -9.61 17.04 13.83
N VAL A 28 -9.17 15.85 14.24
CA VAL A 28 -7.88 15.33 13.84
C VAL A 28 -7.91 15.36 12.33
N ASN A 29 -7.29 16.38 11.77
CA ASN A 29 -7.11 16.51 10.33
C ASN A 29 -6.18 15.34 9.97
N LEU A 30 -6.79 14.23 9.50
CA LEU A 30 -6.08 13.07 8.97
C LEU A 30 -5.59 13.47 7.57
N GLU A 31 -4.72 14.49 7.55
CA GLU A 31 -4.03 14.86 6.33
C GLU A 31 -3.31 13.63 5.79
N SER A 32 -3.32 13.53 4.48
CA SER A 32 -2.60 12.49 3.75
C SER A 32 -1.20 12.36 4.33
N ARG A 33 -0.79 11.13 4.64
CA ARG A 33 0.58 10.88 5.08
C ARG A 33 1.53 11.50 4.05
N ASP A 34 2.49 12.26 4.53
CA ASP A 34 3.56 12.74 3.67
C ASP A 34 4.31 11.54 3.10
N ILE A 35 4.15 11.34 1.80
CA ILE A 35 4.87 10.29 1.07
C ILE A 35 6.17 10.93 0.59
N ALA A 36 7.28 10.53 1.18
CA ALA A 36 8.60 10.97 0.74
C ALA A 36 8.90 10.43 -0.66
N VAL A 37 9.49 11.27 -1.50
CA VAL A 37 9.99 10.85 -2.82
C VAL A 37 11.47 10.52 -2.70
N ASP A 38 11.84 9.26 -2.92
CA ASP A 38 13.22 8.80 -2.95
C ASP A 38 13.70 8.65 -4.40
N GLN A 39 14.80 9.32 -4.68
CA GLN A 39 15.42 9.39 -6.01
C GLN A 39 16.63 8.45 -6.05
N SER A 40 16.50 7.33 -6.73
CA SER A 40 17.60 6.40 -6.94
C SER A 40 18.35 6.60 -8.27
N ALA A 41 18.08 7.70 -8.99
CA ALA A 41 18.65 8.01 -10.30
C ALA A 41 19.54 9.28 -10.29
N GLU A 42 20.31 9.48 -11.33
CA GLU A 42 21.30 10.55 -11.56
C GLU A 42 20.76 12.01 -11.37
N PRO A 43 21.61 12.99 -10.91
CA PRO A 43 21.11 14.18 -10.18
C PRO A 43 20.21 15.18 -10.93
N ALA A 44 20.32 15.35 -12.23
CA ALA A 44 19.55 16.41 -12.94
C ALA A 44 18.22 15.89 -13.54
N SER A 45 18.21 14.67 -14.08
CA SER A 45 16.98 13.99 -14.56
C SER A 45 16.13 13.50 -13.38
N ALA A 46 16.77 13.14 -12.28
CA ALA A 46 16.13 12.72 -11.05
C ALA A 46 15.24 13.80 -10.42
N SER A 47 15.66 15.05 -10.43
CA SER A 47 14.87 16.17 -9.88
C SER A 47 13.57 16.41 -10.68
N ALA A 48 13.62 16.33 -12.01
CA ALA A 48 12.43 16.48 -12.86
C ALA A 48 11.46 15.29 -12.69
N ALA A 49 11.98 14.06 -12.64
CA ALA A 49 11.21 12.86 -12.43
C ALA A 49 10.50 12.86 -11.05
N ALA A 50 11.21 13.26 -9.99
CA ALA A 50 10.64 13.41 -8.68
C ALA A 50 9.54 14.46 -8.60
N ALA A 51 9.73 15.61 -9.27
CA ALA A 51 8.69 16.64 -9.36
C ALA A 51 7.45 16.14 -10.12
N SER A 52 7.64 15.38 -11.21
CA SER A 52 6.52 14.72 -11.91
C SER A 52 5.77 13.76 -11.01
N VAL A 53 6.46 12.88 -10.30
CA VAL A 53 5.84 11.92 -9.37
C VAL A 53 5.13 12.64 -8.23
N ALA A 54 5.73 13.68 -7.64
CA ALA A 54 5.09 14.47 -6.58
C ALA A 54 3.72 15.04 -7.02
N ASN A 55 3.56 15.43 -8.29
CA ASN A 55 2.29 15.90 -8.83
C ASN A 55 1.25 14.77 -8.99
N LEU A 56 1.65 13.51 -9.07
CA LEU A 56 0.77 12.35 -9.19
C LEU A 56 0.34 11.79 -7.83
N LEU A 57 1.10 12.05 -6.76
CA LEU A 57 0.83 11.50 -5.42
C LEU A 57 -0.56 11.83 -4.87
N PRO A 58 -1.17 13.02 -5.09
CA PRO A 58 -2.52 13.29 -4.65
C PRO A 58 -3.57 12.33 -5.23
N ALA A 59 -3.33 11.81 -6.45
CA ALA A 59 -4.22 10.86 -7.09
C ALA A 59 -3.88 9.41 -6.75
N THR A 60 -2.61 9.04 -6.72
CA THR A 60 -2.15 7.65 -6.55
C THR A 60 -1.94 7.25 -5.09
N GLY A 61 -1.53 8.18 -4.23
CA GLY A 61 -1.35 7.93 -2.80
C GLY A 61 -2.58 7.35 -2.10
N PRO A 62 -3.81 7.86 -2.33
CA PRO A 62 -5.03 7.30 -1.73
C PRO A 62 -5.34 5.86 -2.12
N THR A 63 -4.76 5.34 -3.20
CA THR A 63 -4.96 3.96 -3.66
C THR A 63 -4.03 2.95 -2.97
N TYR A 64 -3.01 3.43 -2.27
CA TYR A 64 -1.99 2.64 -1.61
C TYR A 64 -2.33 2.36 -0.14
N VAL A 65 -1.97 1.16 0.35
CA VAL A 65 -2.09 0.76 1.74
C VAL A 65 -0.81 0.07 2.24
N THR A 66 -0.46 0.30 3.51
CA THR A 66 0.51 -0.53 4.20
C THR A 66 -0.21 -1.67 4.91
N LEU A 67 0.37 -2.86 4.85
CA LEU A 67 -0.23 -4.08 5.37
C LEU A 67 0.57 -4.64 6.57
N THR A 68 -0.15 -5.04 7.60
CA THR A 68 0.34 -5.93 8.64
C THR A 68 -0.51 -7.18 8.63
N VAL A 69 0.12 -8.33 8.51
CA VAL A 69 -0.52 -9.66 8.42
C VAL A 69 -0.31 -10.39 9.72
N SER A 70 -1.39 -10.93 10.27
CA SER A 70 -1.35 -11.79 11.46
C SER A 70 -1.89 -13.17 11.11
N GLU A 71 -1.23 -14.22 11.55
CA GLU A 71 -1.77 -15.57 11.42
C GLU A 71 -3.03 -15.71 12.27
N VAL A 72 -4.03 -16.39 11.69
CA VAL A 72 -5.12 -16.95 12.47
C VAL A 72 -4.67 -18.35 12.87
N GLU A 73 -4.25 -18.54 14.11
CA GLU A 73 -4.05 -19.88 14.66
C GLU A 73 -5.37 -20.65 14.53
N ARG A 74 -5.38 -21.63 13.62
CA ARG A 74 -6.46 -22.62 13.57
C ARG A 74 -6.01 -23.81 14.39
N ASP A 75 -6.85 -24.13 15.40
CA ASP A 75 -6.85 -25.38 16.14
C ASP A 75 -5.67 -25.67 17.07
N VAL A 76 -5.66 -24.98 18.20
CA VAL A 76 -5.33 -25.62 19.47
C VAL A 76 -6.59 -25.55 20.32
N ALA A 77 -7.04 -26.73 20.83
CA ALA A 77 -8.19 -26.85 21.71
C ALA A 77 -8.14 -25.81 22.84
N PRO A 78 -9.29 -25.25 23.30
CA PRO A 78 -9.31 -24.11 24.19
C PRO A 78 -8.95 -24.51 25.62
N THR A 79 -7.67 -24.70 25.87
CA THR A 79 -7.11 -24.80 27.21
C THR A 79 -6.03 -23.75 27.38
N LYS A 80 -6.47 -22.60 27.96
CA LYS A 80 -5.72 -21.46 28.45
C LYS A 80 -5.37 -20.38 27.44
N SER A 81 -6.19 -19.35 27.42
CA SER A 81 -5.93 -17.93 27.57
C SER A 81 -4.51 -17.41 27.24
N GLU A 82 -4.06 -17.51 25.99
CA GLU A 82 -3.09 -16.59 25.44
C GLU A 82 -3.28 -16.52 23.92
N TYR A 83 -4.09 -15.58 23.45
CA TYR A 83 -4.13 -15.19 22.05
C TYR A 83 -2.80 -14.51 21.71
N ARG A 84 -1.78 -15.26 21.33
CA ARG A 84 -0.60 -14.70 20.67
C ARG A 84 -0.96 -14.39 19.23
N LYS A 85 -1.41 -13.17 18.98
CA LYS A 85 -1.37 -12.58 17.63
C LYS A 85 0.09 -12.29 17.31
N SER A 86 0.83 -13.23 16.77
CA SER A 86 2.13 -12.94 16.20
C SER A 86 1.90 -12.23 14.85
N ALA A 87 2.38 -10.99 14.72
CA ALA A 87 2.51 -10.35 13.42
C ALA A 87 3.52 -11.16 12.61
N VAL A 88 3.10 -11.71 11.47
CA VAL A 88 3.90 -12.65 10.69
C VAL A 88 4.70 -11.92 9.65
N THR A 89 4.08 -10.94 8.98
CA THR A 89 4.69 -10.16 7.92
C THR A 89 4.16 -8.74 7.86
N SER A 90 4.90 -7.87 7.20
CA SER A 90 4.47 -6.56 6.78
C SER A 90 4.84 -6.33 5.32
N GLY A 91 4.08 -5.51 4.63
CA GLY A 91 4.30 -5.18 3.24
C GLY A 91 3.40 -4.05 2.78
N SER A 92 3.25 -3.97 1.49
CA SER A 92 2.46 -2.97 0.80
C SER A 92 1.31 -3.61 0.03
N GLY A 93 0.33 -2.82 -0.36
CA GLY A 93 -0.76 -3.25 -1.21
C GLY A 93 -1.44 -2.06 -1.86
N PHE A 94 -2.39 -2.32 -2.73
CA PHE A 94 -3.17 -1.28 -3.40
C PHE A 94 -4.61 -1.69 -3.61
N ILE A 95 -5.50 -0.70 -3.58
CA ILE A 95 -6.94 -0.87 -3.73
C ILE A 95 -7.27 -1.05 -5.20
N VAL A 96 -7.97 -2.12 -5.55
CA VAL A 96 -8.35 -2.44 -6.94
C VAL A 96 -9.80 -2.11 -7.26
N ASP A 97 -10.62 -1.86 -6.24
CA ASP A 97 -11.99 -1.39 -6.39
C ASP A 97 -12.47 -0.55 -5.20
N GLY A 98 -13.52 0.23 -5.41
CA GLY A 98 -14.11 1.08 -4.38
C GLY A 98 -14.76 0.32 -3.22
N SER A 99 -14.93 -0.99 -3.31
CA SER A 99 -15.52 -1.83 -2.25
C SER A 99 -14.48 -2.40 -1.29
N GLY A 100 -13.17 -2.17 -1.55
CA GLY A 100 -12.08 -2.53 -0.66
C GLY A 100 -11.43 -3.89 -0.95
N TYR A 101 -11.45 -4.33 -2.20
CA TYR A 101 -10.51 -5.35 -2.61
C TYR A 101 -9.11 -4.74 -2.76
N VAL A 102 -8.12 -5.43 -2.23
CA VAL A 102 -6.70 -5.04 -2.23
C VAL A 102 -5.91 -6.16 -2.86
N MET A 103 -4.97 -5.83 -3.72
CA MET A 103 -3.94 -6.76 -4.18
C MET A 103 -2.64 -6.52 -3.43
N THR A 104 -1.92 -7.60 -3.20
CA THR A 104 -0.59 -7.64 -2.59
C THR A 104 0.15 -8.90 -3.05
N ALA A 105 1.44 -9.00 -2.73
CA ALA A 105 2.23 -10.20 -2.99
C ALA A 105 1.79 -11.37 -2.08
N ALA A 106 1.82 -12.59 -2.61
CA ALA A 106 1.44 -13.79 -1.85
C ALA A 106 2.36 -14.04 -0.65
N HIS A 107 3.65 -13.74 -0.80
CA HIS A 107 4.62 -13.89 0.31
C HIS A 107 4.38 -12.88 1.44
N VAL A 108 3.71 -11.75 1.17
CA VAL A 108 3.23 -10.80 2.19
C VAL A 108 1.98 -11.34 2.88
N ALA A 109 1.01 -11.82 2.11
CA ALA A 109 -0.27 -12.35 2.62
C ALA A 109 -0.12 -13.69 3.34
N VAL A 110 0.89 -14.48 2.99
CA VAL A 110 1.31 -15.78 3.52
C VAL A 110 0.31 -16.90 3.30
N GLN A 111 -0.96 -16.72 3.68
CA GLN A 111 -1.99 -17.76 3.65
C GLN A 111 -3.39 -17.17 3.57
N LYS A 112 -4.29 -17.89 2.86
CA LYS A 112 -5.73 -17.58 2.84
C LYS A 112 -6.31 -17.68 4.24
N GLY A 113 -7.14 -16.69 4.60
CA GLY A 113 -7.79 -16.60 5.91
C GLY A 113 -7.01 -15.79 6.94
N ASN A 114 -5.75 -15.41 6.67
CA ASN A 114 -5.00 -14.53 7.58
C ASN A 114 -5.71 -13.20 7.76
N SER A 115 -5.62 -12.67 9.00
CA SER A 115 -6.15 -11.37 9.36
C SER A 115 -5.21 -10.26 8.89
N ILE A 116 -5.81 -9.18 8.41
CA ILE A 116 -5.07 -8.03 7.86
C ILE A 116 -5.45 -6.76 8.64
N SER A 117 -4.45 -5.97 8.96
CA SER A 117 -4.56 -4.56 9.30
C SER A 117 -3.96 -3.76 8.16
N ALA A 118 -4.79 -2.99 7.47
CA ALA A 118 -4.39 -2.14 6.33
C ALA A 118 -4.49 -0.68 6.72
N ARG A 119 -3.39 0.06 6.63
CA ARG A 119 -3.35 1.49 6.88
C ARG A 119 -3.36 2.23 5.56
N ALA A 120 -4.43 2.97 5.30
CA ALA A 120 -4.60 3.80 4.11
C ALA A 120 -3.76 5.10 4.20
N ALA A 121 -3.61 5.79 3.07
CA ALA A 121 -2.83 7.03 2.97
C ALA A 121 -3.32 8.13 3.92
N ASN A 122 -4.62 8.22 4.18
CA ASN A 122 -5.20 9.14 5.16
C ASN A 122 -4.97 8.74 6.64
N GLY A 123 -4.13 7.74 6.91
CA GLY A 123 -3.85 7.23 8.25
C GLY A 123 -4.92 6.30 8.82
N ARG A 124 -6.09 6.18 8.20
CA ARG A 124 -7.17 5.30 8.65
C ARG A 124 -6.75 3.84 8.54
N ILE A 125 -7.10 3.07 9.57
CA ILE A 125 -6.81 1.64 9.64
C ILE A 125 -8.09 0.86 9.36
N TYR A 126 -8.00 -0.08 8.41
CA TYR A 126 -9.05 -1.03 8.07
C TYR A 126 -8.62 -2.43 8.46
N THR A 127 -9.56 -3.23 8.90
CA THR A 127 -9.34 -4.67 9.09
C THR A 127 -9.83 -5.42 7.85
N GLY A 128 -9.22 -6.55 7.58
CA GLY A 128 -9.60 -7.39 6.44
C GLY A 128 -9.13 -8.82 6.60
N VAL A 129 -9.31 -9.59 5.56
CA VAL A 129 -8.91 -11.00 5.50
C VAL A 129 -8.37 -11.32 4.10
N VAL A 130 -7.37 -12.18 4.04
CA VAL A 130 -6.88 -12.77 2.78
C VAL A 130 -7.94 -13.70 2.22
N THR A 131 -8.55 -13.33 1.09
CA THR A 131 -9.63 -14.09 0.46
C THR A 131 -9.13 -15.09 -0.56
N SER A 132 -8.03 -14.78 -1.23
CA SER A 132 -7.41 -15.64 -2.24
C SER A 132 -5.90 -15.46 -2.26
N ILE A 133 -5.18 -16.52 -2.63
CA ILE A 133 -3.72 -16.53 -2.75
C ILE A 133 -3.31 -17.45 -3.91
N LEU A 134 -2.36 -17.01 -4.71
CA LEU A 134 -1.76 -17.77 -5.83
C LEU A 134 -0.24 -17.76 -5.68
N PRO A 135 0.34 -18.70 -4.91
CA PRO A 135 1.77 -18.71 -4.59
C PRO A 135 2.68 -18.84 -5.81
N SER A 136 2.25 -19.58 -6.85
CA SER A 136 3.01 -19.77 -8.09
C SER A 136 3.18 -18.51 -8.94
N ASN A 137 2.39 -17.47 -8.65
CA ASN A 137 2.44 -16.19 -9.33
C ASN A 137 2.66 -15.02 -8.37
N ASP A 138 2.95 -15.34 -7.12
CA ASP A 138 3.17 -14.40 -6.00
C ASP A 138 2.10 -13.32 -5.88
N MET A 139 0.83 -13.70 -6.01
CA MET A 139 -0.32 -12.79 -5.93
C MET A 139 -1.27 -13.19 -4.82
N ALA A 140 -1.87 -12.20 -4.16
CA ALA A 140 -2.94 -12.40 -3.19
C ALA A 140 -4.00 -11.30 -3.26
N ILE A 141 -5.21 -11.65 -2.87
CA ILE A 141 -6.35 -10.73 -2.76
C ILE A 141 -6.81 -10.69 -1.31
N ILE A 142 -7.01 -9.48 -0.83
CA ILE A 142 -7.53 -9.17 0.51
C ILE A 142 -8.88 -8.47 0.33
N LYS A 143 -9.81 -8.72 1.25
CA LYS A 143 -11.06 -7.96 1.37
C LYS A 143 -11.03 -7.16 2.66
N LEU A 144 -11.04 -5.84 2.55
CA LEU A 144 -11.17 -4.92 3.68
C LEU A 144 -12.63 -4.76 4.08
N ARG A 145 -12.88 -4.58 5.37
CA ARG A 145 -14.21 -4.34 5.93
C ARG A 145 -14.50 -2.85 5.96
N GLY A 146 -15.67 -2.46 5.44
CA GLY A 146 -16.15 -1.08 5.51
C GLY A 146 -15.30 -0.06 4.76
N TYR A 147 -14.46 -0.50 3.83
CA TYR A 147 -13.74 0.40 2.94
C TYR A 147 -14.70 0.90 1.86
N THR A 148 -14.64 2.20 1.63
CA THR A 148 -15.20 2.88 0.45
C THR A 148 -14.22 3.96 0.06
N GLY A 149 -13.79 4.00 -1.20
CA GLY A 149 -12.80 5.00 -1.60
C GLY A 149 -12.21 4.77 -2.98
N THR A 150 -11.06 5.39 -3.20
CA THR A 150 -10.36 5.43 -4.47
C THR A 150 -9.64 4.10 -4.74
N ALA A 151 -9.65 3.69 -5.99
CA ALA A 151 -8.93 2.52 -6.49
C ALA A 151 -7.92 2.93 -7.57
N VAL A 152 -6.94 2.08 -7.83
CA VAL A 152 -6.00 2.28 -8.93
C VAL A 152 -6.69 2.26 -10.29
N ALA A 153 -6.16 3.02 -11.24
CA ALA A 153 -6.49 2.90 -12.65
C ALA A 153 -5.44 2.03 -13.34
N PRO A 154 -5.77 0.81 -13.80
CA PRO A 154 -4.79 -0.05 -14.45
C PRO A 154 -4.50 0.42 -15.87
N ALA A 155 -3.24 0.27 -16.27
CA ALA A 155 -2.77 0.49 -17.65
C ALA A 155 -2.32 -0.83 -18.28
N THR A 156 -2.18 -0.84 -19.60
CA THR A 156 -1.57 -1.95 -20.32
C THR A 156 -0.05 -1.75 -20.34
N PRO A 157 0.75 -2.60 -19.70
CA PRO A 157 2.21 -2.44 -19.65
C PRO A 157 2.87 -2.46 -21.04
N GLY A 158 2.28 -3.14 -22.02
CA GLY A 158 2.78 -3.18 -23.39
C GLY A 158 2.82 -1.83 -24.13
N CYS A 159 2.19 -0.80 -23.56
CA CYS A 159 2.30 0.59 -24.05
C CYS A 159 3.51 1.34 -23.46
N SER A 160 4.22 0.73 -22.54
CA SER A 160 5.44 1.29 -21.93
C SER A 160 6.67 0.75 -22.64
N SER A 161 7.73 1.55 -22.65
CA SER A 161 9.00 1.24 -23.28
C SER A 161 10.15 1.31 -22.27
N LYS A 162 11.27 0.65 -22.59
CA LYS A 162 12.50 0.80 -21.81
C LYS A 162 12.87 2.28 -21.66
N GLY A 163 13.15 2.70 -20.46
CA GLY A 163 13.49 4.07 -20.10
C GLY A 163 12.31 4.92 -19.66
N ASP A 164 11.06 4.47 -19.86
CA ASP A 164 9.89 5.19 -19.40
C ASP A 164 9.89 5.33 -17.89
N LEU A 165 9.51 6.52 -17.42
CA LEU A 165 9.38 6.81 -16.00
C LEU A 165 8.40 5.82 -15.36
N SER A 166 8.83 5.24 -14.27
CA SER A 166 7.97 4.44 -13.39
C SER A 166 8.26 4.77 -11.93
N TYR A 167 7.25 4.58 -11.07
CA TYR A 167 7.44 4.73 -9.63
C TYR A 167 6.58 3.75 -8.85
N THR A 168 7.01 3.42 -7.64
CA THR A 168 6.25 2.56 -6.73
C THR A 168 5.97 3.27 -5.42
N LEU A 169 4.86 2.89 -4.77
CA LEU A 169 4.54 3.30 -3.41
C LEU A 169 4.75 2.14 -2.46
N GLY A 170 5.49 2.37 -1.40
CA GLY A 170 5.79 1.34 -0.43
C GLY A 170 6.20 1.90 0.93
N ARG A 171 6.49 0.99 1.86
CA ARG A 171 6.97 1.35 3.20
C ARG A 171 8.25 0.59 3.53
N PRO A 172 9.40 1.09 3.06
CA PRO A 172 10.68 0.42 3.28
C PRO A 172 10.96 0.26 4.78
N HIS A 173 11.34 -0.94 5.18
CA HIS A 173 11.68 -1.29 6.57
C HIS A 173 10.63 -0.88 7.62
N ALA A 174 9.37 -0.70 7.23
CA ALA A 174 8.28 -0.20 8.06
C ALA A 174 8.52 1.21 8.68
N GLN A 175 9.41 2.00 8.11
CA GLN A 175 9.76 3.33 8.62
C GLN A 175 8.80 4.43 8.14
N GLY A 176 8.87 4.81 6.87
CA GLY A 176 8.03 5.84 6.27
C GLY A 176 7.40 5.36 4.97
N ASP A 177 6.29 5.98 4.56
CA ASP A 177 5.76 5.73 3.23
C ASP A 177 6.63 6.47 2.20
N THR A 178 7.00 5.79 1.14
CA THR A 178 7.97 6.29 0.15
C THR A 178 7.44 6.06 -1.25
N ALA A 179 7.54 7.08 -2.09
CA ALA A 179 7.46 6.95 -3.54
C ALA A 179 8.89 6.77 -4.08
N ARG A 180 9.18 5.60 -4.58
CA ARG A 180 10.47 5.31 -5.18
C ARG A 180 10.38 5.47 -6.68
N VAL A 181 11.23 6.33 -7.22
CA VAL A 181 11.23 6.71 -8.63
C VAL A 181 12.33 5.97 -9.37
N GLY A 182 12.05 5.54 -10.57
CA GLY A 182 12.98 4.87 -11.46
C GLY A 182 12.41 4.75 -12.87
N ASN A 183 12.88 3.77 -13.62
CA ASN A 183 12.49 3.59 -15.01
C ASN A 183 12.15 2.12 -15.28
N LEU A 184 11.31 1.87 -16.28
CA LEU A 184 11.11 0.54 -16.85
C LEU A 184 12.38 0.10 -17.57
N GLU A 185 12.94 -1.04 -17.19
CA GLU A 185 14.11 -1.63 -17.88
C GLU A 185 13.68 -2.64 -18.94
N SER A 186 12.64 -3.45 -18.63
CA SER A 186 12.11 -4.44 -19.58
C SER A 186 10.68 -4.83 -19.21
N LEU A 187 9.87 -5.16 -20.21
CA LEU A 187 8.54 -5.78 -20.04
C LEU A 187 8.64 -7.26 -19.60
N HIS A 188 9.78 -7.88 -19.78
CA HIS A 188 10.02 -9.29 -19.48
C HIS A 188 11.38 -9.50 -18.81
N PHE A 189 11.38 -10.28 -17.75
CA PHE A 189 12.61 -10.90 -17.21
C PHE A 189 13.01 -12.14 -18.03
N GLY A 190 12.03 -12.76 -18.66
CA GLY A 190 12.22 -13.85 -19.63
C GLY A 190 12.49 -15.23 -19.02
N ARG A 191 12.33 -15.37 -17.70
CA ARG A 191 12.47 -16.67 -17.01
C ARG A 191 11.70 -16.70 -15.70
N PRO A 192 11.25 -17.89 -15.24
CA PRO A 192 10.57 -18.02 -13.96
C PRO A 192 11.53 -17.75 -12.78
N VAL A 193 10.97 -17.19 -11.71
CA VAL A 193 11.63 -17.00 -10.42
C VAL A 193 10.89 -17.79 -9.37
N THR A 194 11.64 -18.49 -8.51
CA THR A 194 11.09 -19.28 -7.39
C THR A 194 11.87 -19.00 -6.12
N TYR A 195 11.15 -18.77 -5.01
CA TYR A 195 11.73 -18.59 -3.67
C TYR A 195 10.80 -19.18 -2.61
N GLY A 196 11.30 -20.20 -1.90
CA GLY A 196 10.48 -20.97 -0.98
C GLY A 196 9.26 -21.60 -1.67
N LYS A 197 8.08 -21.32 -1.19
CA LYS A 197 6.80 -21.78 -1.79
C LYS A 197 6.20 -20.80 -2.79
N PHE A 198 6.84 -19.67 -3.02
CA PHE A 198 6.37 -18.59 -3.88
C PHE A 198 7.19 -18.50 -5.16
N GLY A 199 6.66 -17.83 -6.16
CA GLY A 199 7.34 -17.57 -7.42
C GLY A 199 6.45 -16.88 -8.41
N TYR A 200 6.99 -16.61 -9.60
CA TYR A 200 6.25 -16.04 -10.72
C TYR A 200 6.91 -16.48 -12.04
N PRO A 201 6.13 -16.65 -13.11
CA PRO A 201 6.65 -17.17 -14.38
C PRO A 201 7.49 -16.14 -15.15
N ASP A 202 7.16 -14.85 -14.99
CA ASP A 202 7.82 -13.71 -15.63
C ASP A 202 7.50 -12.43 -14.87
N ALA A 203 8.23 -11.33 -15.14
CA ALA A 203 8.04 -10.05 -14.49
C ALA A 203 8.49 -8.89 -15.37
N LEU A 204 7.93 -7.70 -15.12
CA LEU A 204 8.55 -6.44 -15.49
C LEU A 204 9.87 -6.30 -14.72
N VAL A 205 10.87 -5.76 -15.38
CA VAL A 205 12.15 -5.38 -14.74
C VAL A 205 12.16 -3.86 -14.61
N LEU A 206 12.39 -3.38 -13.40
CA LEU A 206 12.41 -1.96 -13.06
C LEU A 206 13.81 -1.57 -12.65
N HIS A 207 14.33 -0.47 -13.16
CA HIS A 207 15.57 0.14 -12.68
C HIS A 207 15.23 1.05 -11.51
N MET A 208 15.06 0.45 -10.35
CA MET A 208 14.85 1.12 -9.05
C MET A 208 15.24 0.19 -7.90
N GLY A 209 15.90 0.74 -6.90
CA GLY A 209 16.38 -0.03 -5.74
C GLY A 209 15.29 -0.20 -4.69
N THR A 210 14.32 -1.12 -4.91
CA THR A 210 13.27 -1.43 -3.92
C THR A 210 13.86 -2.09 -2.67
N GLN A 211 13.14 -2.04 -1.57
CA GLN A 211 13.56 -2.53 -0.27
C GLN A 211 12.49 -3.39 0.39
N LYS A 212 12.90 -4.12 1.44
CA LYS A 212 11.97 -4.92 2.24
C LYS A 212 10.84 -4.05 2.81
N GLY A 213 9.59 -4.49 2.61
CA GLY A 213 8.38 -3.74 2.99
C GLY A 213 7.69 -3.07 1.81
N GLU A 214 8.34 -2.95 0.65
CA GLU A 214 7.75 -2.43 -0.58
C GLU A 214 7.04 -3.52 -1.41
N SER A 215 7.28 -4.79 -1.10
CA SER A 215 6.60 -5.94 -1.73
C SER A 215 5.08 -5.80 -1.65
N GLY A 216 4.40 -6.03 -2.76
CA GLY A 216 2.96 -5.85 -2.92
C GLY A 216 2.55 -4.41 -3.25
N GLY A 217 3.49 -3.48 -3.27
CA GLY A 217 3.24 -2.08 -3.63
C GLY A 217 2.93 -1.91 -5.11
N PRO A 218 2.08 -0.91 -5.48
CA PRO A 218 1.75 -0.61 -6.85
C PRO A 218 2.94 0.00 -7.60
N VAL A 219 3.07 -0.33 -8.87
CA VAL A 219 3.99 0.33 -9.80
C VAL A 219 3.16 1.11 -10.80
N PHE A 220 3.46 2.41 -10.93
CA PHE A 220 2.76 3.32 -11.82
C PHE A 220 3.68 3.83 -12.93
N ASP A 221 3.06 4.22 -14.05
CA ASP A 221 3.69 4.97 -15.13
C ASP A 221 3.73 6.49 -14.86
N ASP A 222 4.19 7.27 -15.83
CA ASP A 222 4.26 8.74 -15.82
C ASP A 222 2.88 9.44 -15.82
N LYS A 223 1.78 8.69 -15.98
CA LYS A 223 0.40 9.16 -15.93
C LYS A 223 -0.31 8.77 -14.63
N GLY A 224 0.39 8.05 -13.73
CA GLY A 224 -0.20 7.50 -12.52
C GLY A 224 -1.11 6.30 -12.76
N GLN A 225 -0.98 5.62 -13.91
CA GLN A 225 -1.70 4.39 -14.21
C GLN A 225 -0.89 3.18 -13.72
N LEU A 226 -1.57 2.19 -13.15
CA LEU A 226 -0.94 0.99 -12.62
C LEU A 226 -0.43 0.10 -13.75
N ILE A 227 0.89 -0.11 -13.81
CA ILE A 227 1.55 -1.04 -14.75
C ILE A 227 1.93 -2.37 -14.11
N GLY A 228 2.04 -2.44 -12.78
CA GLY A 228 2.41 -3.69 -12.10
C GLY A 228 2.39 -3.60 -10.58
N MET A 229 2.93 -4.65 -9.95
CA MET A 229 3.05 -4.83 -8.50
C MET A 229 4.44 -5.32 -8.13
N VAL A 230 5.15 -4.62 -7.26
CA VAL A 230 6.48 -5.01 -6.77
C VAL A 230 6.42 -6.36 -6.06
N VAL A 231 7.33 -7.28 -6.41
CA VAL A 231 7.43 -8.59 -5.75
C VAL A 231 8.81 -8.91 -5.21
N SER A 232 9.87 -8.44 -5.84
CA SER A 232 11.23 -8.72 -5.35
C SER A 232 12.22 -7.62 -5.72
N THR A 233 13.24 -7.49 -4.91
CA THR A 233 14.47 -6.76 -5.21
C THR A 233 15.51 -7.75 -5.72
N LEU A 234 16.25 -7.39 -6.74
CA LEU A 234 17.37 -8.19 -7.21
C LEU A 234 18.63 -7.87 -6.39
N SER A 235 19.42 -8.90 -6.16
CA SER A 235 20.73 -8.79 -5.50
C SER A 235 21.79 -9.36 -6.40
N ASP A 236 23.02 -8.86 -6.27
CA ASP A 236 24.20 -9.42 -6.92
C ASP A 236 24.60 -10.77 -6.30
N ALA A 237 25.66 -11.39 -6.83
CA ALA A 237 26.17 -12.66 -6.34
C ALA A 237 26.67 -12.60 -4.89
N ASN A 238 26.95 -11.41 -4.35
CA ASN A 238 27.38 -11.19 -2.98
C ASN A 238 26.19 -10.86 -2.04
N GLY A 239 24.96 -10.88 -2.56
CA GLY A 239 23.75 -10.55 -1.81
C GLY A 239 23.54 -9.05 -1.61
N GLN A 240 24.32 -8.19 -2.26
CA GLN A 240 24.07 -6.74 -2.25
C GLN A 240 22.92 -6.41 -3.19
N SER A 241 21.98 -5.57 -2.73
CA SER A 241 20.88 -5.09 -3.55
C SER A 241 21.45 -4.32 -4.73
N ILE A 242 21.11 -4.77 -5.94
CA ILE A 242 21.31 -4.00 -7.16
C ILE A 242 20.10 -3.11 -7.39
N THR A 243 20.25 -2.06 -8.20
CA THR A 243 19.18 -1.11 -8.48
C THR A 243 18.12 -1.66 -9.44
N LEU A 244 17.81 -2.95 -9.33
CA LEU A 244 16.79 -3.62 -10.13
C LEU A 244 15.76 -4.30 -9.23
N ALA A 245 14.50 -4.22 -9.66
CA ALA A 245 13.38 -4.89 -9.00
C ALA A 245 12.48 -5.60 -10.04
N HIS A 246 11.74 -6.58 -9.57
CA HIS A 246 10.71 -7.24 -10.37
C HIS A 246 9.32 -6.78 -9.95
N ALA A 247 8.43 -6.65 -10.95
CA ALA A 247 7.01 -6.41 -10.72
C ALA A 247 6.15 -7.35 -11.58
N ILE A 248 5.06 -7.86 -10.98
CA ILE A 248 4.04 -8.61 -11.72
C ILE A 248 3.27 -7.63 -12.60
N PRO A 249 3.15 -7.86 -13.92
CA PRO A 249 2.47 -6.93 -14.82
C PRO A 249 0.98 -6.81 -14.54
N ALA A 250 0.39 -5.64 -14.83
CA ALA A 250 -1.04 -5.36 -14.59
C ALA A 250 -1.96 -6.35 -15.33
N THR A 251 -1.55 -6.90 -16.49
CA THR A 251 -2.28 -7.93 -17.23
C THR A 251 -2.41 -9.24 -16.44
N ALA A 252 -1.34 -9.67 -15.77
CA ALA A 252 -1.37 -10.86 -14.91
C ALA A 252 -2.20 -10.62 -13.65
N LEU A 253 -2.09 -9.42 -13.05
CA LEU A 253 -2.90 -9.00 -11.91
C LEU A 253 -4.38 -9.01 -12.26
N ALA A 254 -4.76 -8.46 -13.42
CA ALA A 254 -6.13 -8.43 -13.91
C ALA A 254 -6.70 -9.84 -14.16
N LYS A 255 -5.94 -10.73 -14.79
CA LYS A 255 -6.33 -12.13 -14.99
C LYS A 255 -6.65 -12.82 -13.67
N TYR A 256 -5.78 -12.65 -12.66
CA TYR A 256 -6.00 -13.25 -11.36
C TYR A 256 -7.19 -12.60 -10.63
N LEU A 257 -7.27 -11.28 -10.59
CA LEU A 257 -8.37 -10.55 -9.95
C LEU A 257 -9.73 -11.00 -10.51
N CYS A 258 -9.88 -10.99 -11.84
CA CYS A 258 -11.14 -11.35 -12.51
C CYS A 258 -11.48 -12.85 -12.40
N SER A 259 -10.51 -13.73 -12.16
CA SER A 259 -10.76 -15.15 -11.86
C SER A 259 -11.29 -15.39 -10.45
N GLN A 260 -11.09 -14.45 -9.51
CA GLN A 260 -11.41 -14.61 -8.10
C GLN A 260 -12.54 -13.69 -7.62
N THR A 261 -12.88 -12.66 -8.39
CA THR A 261 -13.87 -11.62 -8.03
C THR A 261 -14.69 -11.22 -9.24
N SER A 262 -15.82 -10.55 -9.01
CA SER A 262 -16.53 -9.82 -10.07
C SER A 262 -15.77 -8.53 -10.35
N CYS A 263 -14.80 -8.57 -11.25
CA CYS A 263 -13.99 -7.40 -11.59
C CYS A 263 -14.75 -6.38 -12.44
N SER A 264 -14.34 -5.10 -12.40
CA SER A 264 -14.91 -4.06 -13.24
C SER A 264 -14.61 -4.28 -14.73
N SER A 265 -15.33 -3.58 -15.59
CA SER A 265 -15.10 -3.64 -17.05
C SER A 265 -13.66 -3.25 -17.44
N VAL A 266 -13.05 -2.29 -16.73
CA VAL A 266 -11.66 -1.87 -16.95
C VAL A 266 -10.70 -3.03 -16.68
N TRP A 267 -10.80 -3.69 -15.51
CA TRP A 267 -9.99 -4.84 -15.18
C TRP A 267 -10.24 -6.02 -16.13
N SER A 268 -11.50 -6.24 -16.51
CA SER A 268 -11.87 -7.29 -17.47
C SER A 268 -11.21 -7.06 -18.83
N ALA A 269 -11.20 -5.84 -19.34
CA ALA A 269 -10.53 -5.50 -20.60
C ALA A 269 -9.01 -5.77 -20.55
N ILE A 270 -8.34 -5.37 -19.44
CA ILE A 270 -6.90 -5.62 -19.24
C ILE A 270 -6.62 -7.13 -19.12
N SER A 271 -7.50 -7.89 -18.49
CA SER A 271 -7.31 -9.34 -18.27
C SER A 271 -7.23 -10.16 -19.56
N THR A 272 -7.75 -9.66 -20.67
CA THR A 272 -7.72 -10.32 -21.98
C THR A 272 -6.51 -9.94 -22.84
N GLN A 273 -5.72 -8.96 -22.39
CA GLN A 273 -4.58 -8.45 -23.15
C GLN A 273 -3.30 -9.24 -22.85
N SER A 274 -2.35 -9.21 -23.78
CA SER A 274 -0.97 -9.63 -23.55
C SER A 274 -0.16 -8.50 -22.92
N THR A 275 0.90 -8.85 -22.21
CA THR A 275 1.85 -7.85 -21.69
C THR A 275 2.53 -7.07 -22.80
N ASP A 276 2.66 -7.64 -24.00
CA ASP A 276 3.27 -7.02 -25.19
C ASP A 276 2.28 -6.20 -26.03
N SER A 277 0.99 -6.29 -25.75
CA SER A 277 -0.01 -5.61 -26.58
C SER A 277 -0.22 -4.18 -26.09
N CYS A 278 0.12 -3.19 -26.91
CA CYS A 278 -0.31 -1.81 -26.74
C CYS A 278 -1.55 -1.58 -27.61
N THR A 279 -2.71 -1.53 -26.98
CA THR A 279 -3.92 -1.02 -27.63
C THR A 279 -4.06 0.44 -27.26
N SER A 280 -3.63 1.34 -28.17
CA SER A 280 -3.99 2.76 -28.09
C SER A 280 -5.50 2.86 -28.14
N GLY A 281 -6.13 3.22 -27.01
CA GLY A 281 -7.55 3.56 -26.92
C GLY A 281 -7.85 4.87 -27.59
#